data_5a3ea8de0dd1b3d75815747c2f6560bc
#
_entry.id   5a3ea8de0dd1b3d75815747c2f6560bc
#
_cell.length_a   1.000
_cell.length_b   1.000
_cell.length_c   1.000
_cell.angle_alpha   90.00
_cell.angle_beta   90.00
_cell.angle_gamma   90.00
#
_symmetry.space_group_name_H-M   'P 1'
#
loop_
_entity.id
_entity.type
_entity.pdbx_description
1 polymer ?
#
loop_
_entity_poly.entity_id
_entity_poly.type
_entity_poly.pdbx_seq_one_letter_code
_entity_poly.pdbx_strand_id
1 'polypeptide(L)'
;VVRYIYYQGKVLFGYLLFMPILLLGGSTVVLLVNRADAELRPGYVLYIVEVFLPPLTMLLLTNIILKEKYEGTLELVVSRTSLPLLFVQRLSLILLYLALLLVVSLFTLDRYYASIGLAELLFVAAAPSLFLSALGTFVAHLTRETNVGYIGATAWWMLCLLDKELVEHPWAKYVFLFSRTFSSSNGVWVENKMVLLLMSVFLLVSNYLILCNTEHFVR
;
A
#
# COMPACT_ATOMS: atom_id res chain seq x y z
N VAL A 1 -25.19 -7.67 -8.28
CA VAL A 1 -23.78 -7.80 -7.87
C VAL A 1 -22.88 -7.02 -8.83
N VAL A 2 -22.88 -7.27 -10.14
CA VAL A 2 -21.97 -6.63 -11.12
C VAL A 2 -22.12 -5.10 -11.14
N ARG A 3 -23.36 -4.56 -11.17
CA ARG A 3 -23.58 -3.12 -11.13
C ARG A 3 -23.09 -2.46 -9.83
N TYR A 4 -23.20 -3.17 -8.71
CA TYR A 4 -22.70 -2.69 -7.43
C TYR A 4 -21.17 -2.62 -7.41
N ILE A 5 -20.49 -3.67 -7.89
CA ILE A 5 -19.02 -3.70 -8.01
C ILE A 5 -18.53 -2.60 -8.95
N TYR A 6 -19.20 -2.41 -10.08
CA TYR A 6 -18.89 -1.33 -11.03
C TYR A 6 -19.03 0.06 -10.39
N TYR A 7 -20.10 0.29 -9.63
CA TYR A 7 -20.33 1.56 -8.92
C TYR A 7 -19.27 1.79 -7.85
N GLN A 8 -18.98 0.79 -7.03
CA GLN A 8 -17.92 0.87 -6.03
C GLN A 8 -16.55 1.12 -6.68
N GLY A 9 -16.24 0.47 -7.79
CA GLY A 9 -15.04 0.72 -8.57
C GLY A 9 -14.94 2.17 -9.06
N LYS A 10 -16.03 2.71 -9.63
CA LYS A 10 -16.06 4.10 -10.10
C LYS A 10 -15.88 5.12 -8.97
N VAL A 11 -16.49 4.87 -7.81
CA VAL A 11 -16.37 5.75 -6.64
C VAL A 11 -14.95 5.68 -6.04
N LEU A 12 -14.40 4.47 -5.89
CA LEU A 12 -13.10 4.28 -5.23
C LEU A 12 -11.92 4.75 -6.07
N PHE A 13 -11.96 4.46 -7.36
CA PHE A 13 -10.70 4.44 -8.10
C PHE A 13 -10.44 5.69 -8.92
N GLY A 14 -11.43 6.36 -9.47
CA GLY A 14 -11.16 7.56 -10.27
C GLY A 14 -9.85 7.49 -11.05
N TYR A 15 -9.13 8.61 -11.14
CA TYR A 15 -7.80 8.68 -11.80
C TYR A 15 -6.68 7.98 -11.02
N LEU A 16 -6.82 7.78 -9.71
CA LEU A 16 -5.81 7.14 -8.87
C LEU A 16 -5.58 5.66 -9.21
N LEU A 17 -6.58 5.00 -9.83
CA LEU A 17 -6.45 3.62 -10.32
C LEU A 17 -5.31 3.46 -11.33
N PHE A 18 -5.08 4.46 -12.17
CA PHE A 18 -4.08 4.38 -13.23
C PHE A 18 -2.65 4.59 -12.72
N MET A 19 -2.46 5.21 -11.55
CA MET A 19 -1.13 5.51 -11.01
C MET A 19 -0.25 4.26 -10.80
N PRO A 20 -0.71 3.18 -10.14
CA PRO A 20 0.09 1.96 -10.01
C PRO A 20 0.37 1.29 -11.37
N ILE A 21 -0.59 1.35 -12.31
CA ILE A 21 -0.39 0.80 -13.67
C ILE A 21 0.69 1.60 -14.41
N LEU A 22 0.65 2.92 -14.33
CA LEU A 22 1.65 3.79 -14.96
C LEU A 22 3.04 3.60 -14.34
N LEU A 23 3.13 3.44 -13.01
CA LEU A 23 4.40 3.18 -12.36
C LEU A 23 4.99 1.85 -12.82
N LEU A 24 4.23 0.77 -12.67
CA LEU A 24 4.72 -0.58 -12.98
C LEU A 24 4.91 -0.78 -14.48
N GLY A 25 3.99 -0.28 -15.31
CA GLY A 25 4.14 -0.29 -16.77
C GLY A 25 5.29 0.60 -17.26
N GLY A 26 5.40 1.82 -16.74
CA GLY A 26 6.50 2.73 -17.06
C GLY A 26 7.86 2.17 -16.64
N SER A 27 7.96 1.57 -15.46
CA SER A 27 9.20 0.93 -14.99
C SER A 27 9.61 -0.26 -15.85
N THR A 28 8.65 -1.08 -16.30
CA THR A 28 8.95 -2.18 -17.24
C THR A 28 9.47 -1.66 -18.57
N VAL A 29 8.87 -0.61 -19.11
CA VAL A 29 9.33 0.04 -20.36
C VAL A 29 10.72 0.64 -20.19
N VAL A 30 11.01 1.33 -19.09
CA VAL A 30 12.34 1.89 -18.81
C VAL A 30 13.40 0.81 -18.73
N LEU A 31 13.12 -0.32 -18.07
CA LEU A 31 14.02 -1.47 -17.99
C LEU A 31 14.24 -2.12 -19.37
N LEU A 32 13.20 -2.17 -20.22
CA LEU A 32 13.27 -2.68 -21.58
C LEU A 32 14.19 -1.83 -22.48
N VAL A 33 14.02 -0.51 -22.40
CA VAL A 33 14.72 0.44 -23.29
C VAL A 33 16.18 0.58 -22.90
N ASN A 34 16.49 0.69 -21.61
CA ASN A 34 17.85 0.99 -21.14
C ASN A 34 18.81 -0.18 -21.23
N ARG A 35 18.36 -1.42 -21.55
CA ARG A 35 19.22 -2.64 -21.56
C ARG A 35 20.25 -2.63 -20.42
N ALA A 36 19.81 -2.17 -19.25
CA ALA A 36 20.65 -2.02 -18.07
C ALA A 36 21.46 -3.29 -17.83
N ASP A 37 22.71 -3.13 -17.37
CA ASP A 37 23.60 -4.23 -17.08
C ASP A 37 22.90 -5.31 -16.26
N ALA A 38 23.05 -6.56 -16.65
CA ALA A 38 22.31 -7.68 -16.06
C ALA A 38 22.45 -7.75 -14.53
N GLU A 39 23.59 -7.29 -13.99
CA GLU A 39 23.89 -7.27 -12.56
C GLU A 39 23.11 -6.22 -11.78
N LEU A 40 22.74 -5.09 -12.41
CA LEU A 40 22.03 -3.99 -11.75
C LEU A 40 20.51 -4.16 -11.77
N ARG A 41 19.96 -4.99 -12.66
CA ARG A 41 18.52 -5.17 -12.85
C ARG A 41 17.77 -5.61 -11.59
N PRO A 42 18.23 -6.59 -10.79
CA PRO A 42 17.54 -7.00 -9.59
C PRO A 42 17.40 -5.86 -8.57
N GLY A 43 18.45 -5.05 -8.38
CA GLY A 43 18.43 -3.89 -7.49
C GLY A 43 17.40 -2.82 -7.90
N TYR A 44 17.30 -2.51 -9.20
CA TYR A 44 16.30 -1.57 -9.70
C TYR A 44 14.87 -2.05 -9.52
N VAL A 45 14.61 -3.34 -9.76
CA VAL A 45 13.28 -3.94 -9.55
C VAL A 45 12.88 -3.86 -8.09
N LEU A 46 13.78 -4.25 -7.17
CA LEU A 46 13.54 -4.14 -5.73
C LEU A 46 13.28 -2.71 -5.30
N TYR A 47 14.08 -1.75 -5.78
CA TYR A 47 13.90 -0.34 -5.47
C TYR A 47 12.54 0.19 -5.91
N ILE A 48 12.10 -0.13 -7.14
CA ILE A 48 10.80 0.31 -7.65
C ILE A 48 9.66 -0.28 -6.81
N VAL A 49 9.73 -1.55 -6.52
CA VAL A 49 8.67 -2.29 -5.82
C VAL A 49 8.60 -1.93 -4.33
N GLU A 50 9.76 -1.79 -3.68
CA GLU A 50 9.82 -1.53 -2.24
C GLU A 50 9.68 -0.06 -1.89
N VAL A 51 10.16 0.85 -2.74
CA VAL A 51 10.20 2.29 -2.44
C VAL A 51 9.01 3.04 -3.05
N PHE A 52 8.70 2.83 -4.32
CA PHE A 52 7.69 3.62 -5.02
C PHE A 52 6.27 3.07 -4.93
N LEU A 53 6.10 1.75 -4.81
CA LEU A 53 4.77 1.16 -4.74
C LEU A 53 4.01 1.49 -3.45
N PRO A 54 4.63 1.49 -2.24
CA PRO A 54 3.93 1.78 -1.00
C PRO A 54 3.20 3.13 -0.95
N PRO A 55 3.78 4.28 -1.36
CA PRO A 55 3.04 5.53 -1.35
C PRO A 55 1.85 5.54 -2.32
N LEU A 56 1.92 4.82 -3.44
CA LEU A 56 0.77 4.73 -4.37
C LEU A 56 -0.37 3.90 -3.79
N THR A 57 -0.06 2.79 -3.13
CA THR A 57 -1.07 1.98 -2.43
C THR A 57 -1.69 2.73 -1.26
N MET A 58 -0.89 3.52 -0.55
CA MET A 58 -1.35 4.40 0.52
C MET A 58 -2.35 5.44 0.01
N LEU A 59 -2.11 6.08 -1.13
CA LEU A 59 -3.05 7.02 -1.75
C LEU A 59 -4.41 6.38 -2.06
N LEU A 60 -4.43 5.11 -2.48
CA LEU A 60 -5.67 4.39 -2.77
C LEU A 60 -6.44 4.04 -1.50
N LEU A 61 -5.76 3.54 -0.46
CA LEU A 61 -6.39 3.02 0.75
C LEU A 61 -6.78 4.10 1.75
N THR A 62 -5.99 5.16 1.91
CA THR A 62 -6.26 6.19 2.93
C THR A 62 -7.60 6.90 2.74
N ASN A 63 -8.08 7.01 1.50
CA ASN A 63 -9.34 7.70 1.17
C ASN A 63 -10.57 6.78 1.11
N ILE A 64 -10.45 5.56 1.64
CA ILE A 64 -11.42 4.48 1.40
C ILE A 64 -12.85 4.77 1.92
N ILE A 65 -13.00 5.50 3.02
CA ILE A 65 -14.28 5.86 3.65
C ILE A 65 -14.50 7.37 3.66
N LEU A 66 -13.46 8.16 3.92
CA LEU A 66 -13.60 9.60 4.12
C LEU A 66 -14.02 10.35 2.86
N LYS A 67 -13.89 9.73 1.69
CA LYS A 67 -14.38 10.29 0.43
C LYS A 67 -15.88 10.59 0.48
N GLU A 68 -16.70 9.67 1.01
CA GLU A 68 -18.13 9.91 1.16
C GLU A 68 -18.47 11.03 2.13
N LYS A 69 -17.63 11.22 3.16
CA LYS A 69 -17.78 12.35 4.08
C LYS A 69 -17.60 13.68 3.36
N TYR A 70 -16.57 13.78 2.52
CA TYR A 70 -16.30 15.00 1.75
C TYR A 70 -17.37 15.25 0.65
N GLU A 71 -17.91 14.18 0.06
CA GLU A 71 -18.96 14.27 -0.95
C GLU A 71 -20.37 14.46 -0.33
N GLY A 72 -20.48 14.48 1.00
CA GLY A 72 -21.77 14.63 1.71
C GLY A 72 -22.72 13.41 1.54
N THR A 73 -22.21 12.29 1.09
CA THR A 73 -23.00 11.06 0.81
C THR A 73 -22.93 10.04 1.94
N LEU A 74 -22.16 10.32 2.99
CA LEU A 74 -21.93 9.39 4.09
C LEU A 74 -23.23 8.92 4.77
N GLU A 75 -24.18 9.84 5.03
CA GLU A 75 -25.46 9.52 5.66
C GLU A 75 -26.30 8.57 4.81
N LEU A 76 -26.31 8.78 3.49
CA LEU A 76 -27.00 7.89 2.56
C LEU A 76 -26.38 6.49 2.52
N VAL A 77 -25.08 6.40 2.65
CA VAL A 77 -24.36 5.13 2.69
C VAL A 77 -24.62 4.40 4.00
N VAL A 78 -24.54 5.11 5.14
CA VAL A 78 -24.77 4.54 6.49
C VAL A 78 -26.22 4.06 6.65
N SER A 79 -27.20 4.71 6.01
CA SER A 79 -28.60 4.25 6.03
C SER A 79 -28.82 2.91 5.32
N ARG A 80 -27.91 2.50 4.43
CA ARG A 80 -28.02 1.28 3.62
C ARG A 80 -27.08 0.16 4.04
N THR A 81 -25.92 0.51 4.62
CA THR A 81 -24.91 -0.47 5.02
C THR A 81 -24.08 0.07 6.19
N SER A 82 -23.56 -0.83 7.03
CA SER A 82 -22.69 -0.41 8.13
C SER A 82 -21.31 0.02 7.60
N LEU A 83 -20.71 1.05 8.19
CA LEU A 83 -19.37 1.54 7.82
C LEU A 83 -18.30 0.45 7.88
N PRO A 84 -18.25 -0.42 8.92
CA PRO A 84 -17.26 -1.50 8.97
C PRO A 84 -17.40 -2.47 7.80
N LEU A 85 -18.62 -2.83 7.41
CA LEU A 85 -18.86 -3.73 6.28
C LEU A 85 -18.43 -3.09 4.96
N LEU A 86 -18.75 -1.80 4.77
CA LEU A 86 -18.31 -1.04 3.60
C LEU A 86 -16.78 -0.97 3.53
N PHE A 87 -16.12 -0.74 4.65
CA PHE A 87 -14.66 -0.73 4.74
C PHE A 87 -14.05 -2.07 4.29
N VAL A 88 -14.54 -3.19 4.84
CA VAL A 88 -14.06 -4.53 4.47
C VAL A 88 -14.28 -4.82 2.98
N GLN A 89 -15.44 -4.48 2.43
CA GLN A 89 -15.73 -4.68 1.01
C GLN A 89 -14.78 -3.89 0.11
N ARG A 90 -14.57 -2.61 0.41
CA ARG A 90 -13.68 -1.75 -0.37
C ARG A 90 -12.21 -2.14 -0.22
N LEU A 91 -11.80 -2.45 1.01
CA LEU A 91 -10.46 -2.98 1.28
C LEU A 91 -10.20 -4.24 0.45
N SER A 92 -11.14 -5.18 0.43
CA SER A 92 -11.02 -6.42 -0.35
C SER A 92 -10.89 -6.14 -1.85
N LEU A 93 -11.67 -5.20 -2.40
CA LEU A 93 -11.59 -4.82 -3.82
C LEU A 93 -10.25 -4.19 -4.17
N ILE A 94 -9.73 -3.29 -3.34
CA ILE A 94 -8.43 -2.65 -3.56
C ILE A 94 -7.31 -3.67 -3.44
N LEU A 95 -7.33 -4.53 -2.41
CA LEU A 95 -6.32 -5.57 -2.24
C LEU A 95 -6.32 -6.56 -3.39
N LEU A 96 -7.50 -6.97 -3.88
CA LEU A 96 -7.62 -7.84 -5.06
C LEU A 96 -7.04 -7.16 -6.30
N TYR A 97 -7.38 -5.90 -6.55
CA TYR A 97 -6.82 -5.11 -7.65
C TYR A 97 -5.30 -5.03 -7.58
N LEU A 98 -4.75 -4.67 -6.41
CA LEU A 98 -3.30 -4.57 -6.21
C LEU A 98 -2.60 -5.92 -6.36
N ALA A 99 -3.19 -7.00 -5.83
CA ALA A 99 -2.67 -8.35 -5.98
C ALA A 99 -2.61 -8.78 -7.44
N LEU A 100 -3.67 -8.58 -8.21
CA LEU A 100 -3.70 -8.88 -9.64
C LEU A 100 -2.66 -8.07 -10.41
N LEU A 101 -2.57 -6.77 -10.13
CA LEU A 101 -1.62 -5.88 -10.79
C LEU A 101 -0.18 -6.26 -10.45
N LEU A 102 0.12 -6.57 -9.18
CA LEU A 102 1.43 -7.06 -8.75
C LEU A 102 1.78 -8.39 -9.43
N VAL A 103 0.89 -9.37 -9.42
CA VAL A 103 1.14 -10.68 -10.04
C VAL A 103 1.46 -10.51 -11.52
N VAL A 104 0.68 -9.74 -12.26
CA VAL A 104 0.91 -9.51 -13.71
C VAL A 104 2.24 -8.79 -13.94
N SER A 105 2.51 -7.72 -13.19
CA SER A 105 3.72 -6.91 -13.38
C SER A 105 4.98 -7.66 -12.95
N LEU A 106 4.94 -8.35 -11.80
CA LEU A 106 6.08 -9.09 -11.29
C LEU A 106 6.36 -10.35 -12.10
N PHE A 107 5.31 -11.01 -12.65
CA PHE A 107 5.50 -12.12 -13.56
C PHE A 107 6.24 -11.71 -14.85
N THR A 108 5.92 -10.52 -15.38
CA THR A 108 6.64 -9.97 -16.54
C THR A 108 8.07 -9.58 -16.18
N LEU A 109 8.29 -8.97 -15.03
CA LEU A 109 9.62 -8.59 -14.56
C LEU A 109 10.50 -9.81 -14.26
N ASP A 110 10.00 -10.80 -13.54
CA ASP A 110 10.74 -12.03 -13.21
C ASP A 110 11.14 -12.79 -14.49
N ARG A 111 10.21 -12.95 -15.44
CA ARG A 111 10.46 -13.70 -16.67
C ARG A 111 11.50 -13.05 -17.60
N TYR A 112 11.58 -11.73 -17.62
CA TYR A 112 12.39 -11.00 -18.61
C TYR A 112 13.63 -10.31 -18.00
N TYR A 113 13.66 -10.05 -16.70
CA TYR A 113 14.63 -9.09 -16.12
C TYR A 113 15.27 -9.48 -14.81
N ALA A 114 14.69 -10.35 -14.01
CA ALA A 114 15.17 -10.61 -12.66
C ALA A 114 15.31 -12.11 -12.38
N SER A 115 16.40 -12.49 -11.75
CA SER A 115 16.58 -13.81 -11.13
C SER A 115 15.98 -13.90 -9.71
N ILE A 116 15.10 -12.97 -9.36
CA ILE A 116 14.45 -12.90 -8.04
C ILE A 116 13.15 -13.69 -8.13
N GLY A 117 12.92 -14.60 -7.18
CA GLY A 117 11.70 -15.41 -7.17
C GLY A 117 10.43 -14.55 -7.02
N LEU A 118 9.37 -14.90 -7.76
CA LEU A 118 8.09 -14.17 -7.71
C LEU A 118 7.54 -14.05 -6.29
N ALA A 119 7.66 -15.10 -5.47
CA ALA A 119 7.21 -15.09 -4.07
C ALA A 119 7.97 -14.07 -3.21
N GLU A 120 9.28 -13.95 -3.42
CA GLU A 120 10.10 -12.93 -2.75
C GLU A 120 9.68 -11.53 -3.15
N LEU A 121 9.49 -11.26 -4.44
CA LEU A 121 9.03 -9.97 -4.94
C LEU A 121 7.65 -9.58 -4.39
N LEU A 122 6.71 -10.52 -4.37
CA LEU A 122 5.39 -10.28 -3.77
C LEU A 122 5.49 -9.95 -2.28
N PHE A 123 6.31 -10.65 -1.53
CA PHE A 123 6.48 -10.43 -0.10
C PHE A 123 7.13 -9.08 0.20
N VAL A 124 8.18 -8.73 -0.57
CA VAL A 124 8.88 -7.44 -0.48
C VAL A 124 7.96 -6.27 -0.84
N ALA A 125 7.09 -6.43 -1.83
CA ALA A 125 6.13 -5.42 -2.25
C ALA A 125 4.97 -5.24 -1.27
N ALA A 126 4.38 -6.36 -0.82
CA ALA A 126 3.14 -6.34 -0.05
C ALA A 126 3.34 -5.78 1.37
N ALA A 127 4.41 -6.15 2.06
CA ALA A 127 4.61 -5.78 3.45
C ALA A 127 4.68 -4.24 3.67
N PRO A 128 5.56 -3.48 3.01
CA PRO A 128 5.63 -2.04 3.18
C PRO A 128 4.38 -1.33 2.61
N SER A 129 3.80 -1.86 1.53
CA SER A 129 2.60 -1.30 0.92
C SER A 129 1.39 -1.39 1.85
N LEU A 130 1.16 -2.55 2.44
CA LEU A 130 0.08 -2.75 3.41
C LEU A 130 0.30 -1.93 4.68
N PHE A 131 1.52 -1.91 5.20
CA PHE A 131 1.82 -1.16 6.42
C PHE A 131 1.60 0.34 6.23
N LEU A 132 2.16 0.93 5.18
CA LEU A 132 2.03 2.37 4.94
C LEU A 132 0.57 2.77 4.67
N SER A 133 -0.16 1.94 3.93
CA SER A 133 -1.58 2.15 3.65
C SER A 133 -2.44 2.03 4.91
N ALA A 134 -2.19 1.02 5.75
CA ALA A 134 -2.90 0.82 7.00
C ALA A 134 -2.62 1.96 7.99
N LEU A 135 -1.37 2.44 8.05
CA LEU A 135 -0.97 3.60 8.87
C LEU A 135 -1.69 4.88 8.40
N GLY A 136 -1.64 5.18 7.10
CA GLY A 136 -2.32 6.35 6.55
C GLY A 136 -3.83 6.31 6.80
N THR A 137 -4.47 5.16 6.59
CA THR A 137 -5.90 4.96 6.85
C THR A 137 -6.21 5.10 8.35
N PHE A 138 -5.38 4.55 9.23
CA PHE A 138 -5.55 4.64 10.68
C PHE A 138 -5.50 6.10 11.16
N VAL A 139 -4.48 6.83 10.75
CA VAL A 139 -4.34 8.26 11.10
C VAL A 139 -5.52 9.06 10.53
N ALA A 140 -5.93 8.80 9.29
CA ALA A 140 -7.06 9.48 8.66
C ALA A 140 -8.38 9.22 9.40
N HIS A 141 -8.66 7.98 9.80
CA HIS A 141 -9.87 7.65 10.56
C HIS A 141 -9.85 8.22 11.98
N LEU A 142 -8.69 8.21 12.63
CA LEU A 142 -8.53 8.75 13.98
C LEU A 142 -8.76 10.28 14.00
N THR A 143 -8.22 10.99 13.01
CA THR A 143 -8.35 12.45 12.89
C THR A 143 -9.59 12.89 12.12
N ARG A 144 -10.27 11.97 11.43
CA ARG A 144 -11.38 12.20 10.49
C ARG A 144 -11.00 13.07 9.29
N GLU A 145 -9.72 13.17 8.99
CA GLU A 145 -9.17 13.96 7.89
C GLU A 145 -8.19 13.15 7.04
N THR A 146 -8.52 13.00 5.76
CA THR A 146 -7.68 12.25 4.81
C THR A 146 -6.30 12.88 4.65
N ASN A 147 -6.21 14.21 4.63
CA ASN A 147 -4.95 14.91 4.44
C ASN A 147 -3.95 14.64 5.58
N VAL A 148 -4.43 14.54 6.82
CA VAL A 148 -3.59 14.21 7.98
C VAL A 148 -3.07 12.77 7.86
N GLY A 149 -3.90 11.84 7.37
CA GLY A 149 -3.48 10.48 7.06
C GLY A 149 -2.38 10.42 6.00
N TYR A 150 -2.53 11.17 4.92
CA TYR A 150 -1.50 11.28 3.88
C TYR A 150 -0.20 11.87 4.41
N ILE A 151 -0.27 12.97 5.16
CA ILE A 151 0.92 13.61 5.74
C ILE A 151 1.65 12.66 6.70
N GLY A 152 0.92 11.99 7.61
CA GLY A 152 1.52 11.07 8.58
C GLY A 152 2.22 9.89 7.92
N ALA A 153 1.57 9.24 6.96
CA ALA A 153 2.16 8.11 6.25
C ALA A 153 3.32 8.56 5.34
N THR A 154 3.19 9.69 4.64
CA THR A 154 4.27 10.23 3.80
C THR A 154 5.48 10.64 4.64
N ALA A 155 5.25 11.24 5.82
CA ALA A 155 6.34 11.58 6.74
C ALA A 155 7.13 10.34 7.18
N TRP A 156 6.44 9.24 7.51
CA TRP A 156 7.10 7.97 7.82
C TRP A 156 7.89 7.41 6.63
N TRP A 157 7.30 7.43 5.44
CA TRP A 157 7.97 6.99 4.21
C TRP A 157 9.22 7.81 3.91
N MET A 158 9.12 9.16 4.01
CA MET A 158 10.25 10.07 3.82
C MET A 158 11.35 9.86 4.86
N LEU A 159 10.99 9.65 6.12
CA LEU A 159 11.94 9.37 7.18
C LEU A 159 12.76 8.11 6.89
N CYS A 160 12.09 7.02 6.47
CA CYS A 160 12.78 5.80 6.05
C CYS A 160 13.66 6.00 4.80
N LEU A 161 13.31 6.93 3.91
CA LEU A 161 14.07 7.19 2.69
C LEU A 161 15.33 8.03 2.98
N LEU A 162 15.23 8.99 3.89
CA LEU A 162 16.32 9.91 4.24
C LEU A 162 17.32 9.30 5.21
N ASP A 163 16.84 8.55 6.18
CA ASP A 163 17.68 7.94 7.22
C ASP A 163 17.80 6.42 7.00
N LYS A 164 18.78 6.05 6.20
CA LYS A 164 19.09 4.64 5.89
C LYS A 164 19.71 3.91 7.07
N GLU A 165 20.28 4.62 8.05
CA GLU A 165 20.89 4.03 9.23
C GLU A 165 19.84 3.40 10.17
N LEU A 166 18.58 3.77 10.01
CA LEU A 166 17.45 3.13 10.72
C LEU A 166 17.39 1.60 10.50
N VAL A 167 17.92 1.09 9.38
CA VAL A 167 17.97 -0.35 9.11
C VAL A 167 18.88 -1.09 10.08
N GLU A 168 19.90 -0.43 10.65
CA GLU A 168 20.85 -1.01 11.59
C GLU A 168 20.46 -0.77 13.06
N HIS A 169 19.48 0.14 13.29
CA HIS A 169 19.06 0.45 14.65
C HIS A 169 18.28 -0.73 15.29
N PRO A 170 18.56 -1.11 16.55
CA PRO A 170 18.00 -2.32 17.18
C PRO A 170 16.50 -2.46 17.11
N TRP A 171 15.74 -1.36 17.21
CA TRP A 171 14.28 -1.33 17.21
C TRP A 171 13.69 -0.83 15.89
N ALA A 172 14.30 0.22 15.29
CA ALA A 172 13.78 0.83 14.09
C ALA A 172 13.85 -0.10 12.87
N LYS A 173 14.80 -1.04 12.83
CA LYS A 173 14.93 -2.03 11.78
C LYS A 173 13.64 -2.83 11.52
N TYR A 174 12.81 -3.05 12.52
CA TYR A 174 11.57 -3.83 12.39
C TYR A 174 10.42 -3.06 11.74
N VAL A 175 10.46 -1.73 11.77
CA VAL A 175 9.46 -0.85 11.16
C VAL A 175 9.98 -0.06 9.96
N PHE A 176 11.23 -0.33 9.56
CA PHE A 176 11.87 0.27 8.40
C PHE A 176 11.27 -0.30 7.10
N LEU A 177 10.83 0.56 6.20
CA LEU A 177 10.08 0.13 5.01
C LEU A 177 10.93 -0.60 3.98
N PHE A 178 12.20 -0.19 3.80
CA PHE A 178 13.07 -0.55 2.66
C PHE A 178 14.20 -1.51 3.05
N SER A 179 13.89 -2.44 3.95
CA SER A 179 14.92 -3.35 4.53
C SER A 179 15.61 -4.25 3.51
N ARG A 180 14.92 -4.68 2.45
CA ARG A 180 15.52 -5.54 1.41
C ARG A 180 16.45 -4.75 0.49
N THR A 181 16.08 -3.51 0.18
CA THR A 181 16.86 -2.62 -0.71
C THR A 181 18.14 -2.10 -0.03
N PHE A 182 18.09 -1.78 1.26
CA PHE A 182 19.18 -1.11 1.96
C PHE A 182 19.93 -2.00 2.97
N SER A 183 19.44 -3.20 3.31
CA SER A 183 20.14 -4.10 4.22
C SER A 183 21.16 -4.96 3.49
N SER A 184 22.37 -5.02 4.02
CA SER A 184 23.43 -5.90 3.54
C SER A 184 23.30 -7.36 4.03
N SER A 185 22.48 -7.62 5.06
CA SER A 185 22.33 -8.95 5.68
C SER A 185 21.08 -9.68 5.19
N ASN A 186 21.28 -10.90 4.65
CA ASN A 186 20.20 -11.69 4.02
C ASN A 186 19.08 -12.19 4.97
N GLY A 187 19.22 -12.10 6.29
CA GLY A 187 18.22 -12.62 7.24
C GLY A 187 17.26 -11.58 7.80
N VAL A 188 17.76 -10.38 8.05
CA VAL A 188 17.02 -9.34 8.79
C VAL A 188 15.79 -8.81 8.04
N TRP A 189 15.82 -8.78 6.70
CA TRP A 189 14.72 -8.26 5.90
C TRP A 189 13.46 -9.13 5.99
N VAL A 190 13.58 -10.46 6.13
CA VAL A 190 12.43 -11.36 6.27
C VAL A 190 11.70 -11.11 7.58
N GLU A 191 12.44 -11.02 8.69
CA GLU A 191 11.88 -10.69 10.01
C GLU A 191 11.18 -9.34 9.99
N ASN A 192 11.81 -8.32 9.40
CA ASN A 192 11.22 -7.00 9.22
C ASN A 192 9.89 -7.06 8.44
N LYS A 193 9.84 -7.75 7.28
CA LYS A 193 8.61 -7.86 6.49
C LYS A 193 7.49 -8.59 7.25
N MET A 194 7.82 -9.60 8.04
CA MET A 194 6.85 -10.27 8.91
C MET A 194 6.29 -9.31 9.97
N VAL A 195 7.14 -8.52 10.63
CA VAL A 195 6.71 -7.53 11.61
C VAL A 195 5.82 -6.46 10.95
N LEU A 196 6.20 -5.94 9.78
CA LEU A 196 5.39 -4.98 9.04
C LEU A 196 4.01 -5.53 8.68
N LEU A 197 3.91 -6.80 8.27
CA LEU A 197 2.62 -7.45 8.00
C LEU A 197 1.78 -7.59 9.27
N LEU A 198 2.37 -8.01 10.38
CA LEU A 198 1.66 -8.12 11.66
C LEU A 198 1.14 -6.75 12.13
N MET A 199 1.96 -5.71 12.04
CA MET A 199 1.55 -4.35 12.35
C MET A 199 0.45 -3.84 11.40
N SER A 200 0.51 -4.20 10.11
CA SER A 200 -0.54 -3.86 9.14
C SER A 200 -1.88 -4.47 9.54
N VAL A 201 -1.90 -5.74 9.90
CA VAL A 201 -3.11 -6.43 10.39
C VAL A 201 -3.65 -5.74 11.64
N PHE A 202 -2.78 -5.45 12.61
CA PHE A 202 -3.17 -4.74 13.83
C PHE A 202 -3.80 -3.38 13.53
N LEU A 203 -3.20 -2.58 12.64
CA LEU A 203 -3.72 -1.28 12.23
C LEU A 203 -5.06 -1.41 11.48
N LEU A 204 -5.21 -2.42 10.60
CA LEU A 204 -6.46 -2.65 9.89
C LEU A 204 -7.59 -3.08 10.82
N VAL A 205 -7.30 -3.93 11.82
CA VAL A 205 -8.27 -4.31 12.87
C VAL A 205 -8.65 -3.08 13.70
N SER A 206 -7.69 -2.24 14.07
CA SER A 206 -7.95 -0.99 14.79
C SER A 206 -8.83 -0.04 13.97
N ASN A 207 -8.59 0.08 12.66
CA ASN A 207 -9.46 0.83 11.73
C ASN A 207 -10.90 0.30 11.76
N TYR A 208 -11.05 -1.02 11.67
CA TYR A 208 -12.37 -1.66 11.74
C TYR A 208 -13.09 -1.32 13.05
N LEU A 209 -12.40 -1.40 14.19
CA LEU A 209 -12.97 -1.08 15.52
C LEU A 209 -13.38 0.40 15.64
N ILE A 210 -12.58 1.34 15.10
CA ILE A 210 -12.93 2.75 15.05
C ILE A 210 -14.22 2.95 14.24
N LEU A 211 -14.37 2.28 13.11
CA LEU A 211 -15.54 2.36 12.25
C LEU A 211 -16.80 1.69 12.85
N CYS A 212 -16.65 0.77 13.80
CA CYS A 212 -17.79 0.22 14.56
C CYS A 212 -18.47 1.31 15.42
N ASN A 213 -17.76 2.35 15.82
CA ASN A 213 -18.33 3.50 16.51
C ASN A 213 -18.77 4.56 15.49
N THR A 214 -19.94 4.32 14.84
CA THR A 214 -20.46 5.19 13.77
C THR A 214 -20.73 6.63 14.23
N GLU A 215 -21.04 6.86 15.50
CA GLU A 215 -21.24 8.21 16.05
C GLU A 215 -19.98 9.07 15.93
N HIS A 216 -18.81 8.44 15.95
CA HIS A 216 -17.54 9.14 15.75
C HIS A 216 -17.42 9.78 14.36
N PHE A 217 -18.11 9.28 13.33
CA PHE A 217 -18.00 9.78 11.96
C PHE A 217 -19.15 10.67 11.51
N VAL A 218 -20.34 10.54 12.13
CA VAL A 218 -21.54 11.29 11.75
C VAL A 218 -21.60 12.66 12.42
N ARG A 219 -20.95 12.83 13.54
CA ARG A 219 -20.75 14.15 14.20
C ARG A 219 -19.50 14.85 13.67
#